data_52306c54144be9b365d54b423824dec6
#
_entry.id   52306c54144be9b365d54b423824dec6
#
_cell.length_a   1.000
_cell.length_b   1.000
_cell.length_c   1.000
_cell.angle_alpha   90.00
_cell.angle_beta   90.00
_cell.angle_gamma   90.00
#
_symmetry.space_group_name_H-M   'P 1'
#
loop_
_entity.id
_entity.type
_entity.pdbx_description
1 polymer ?
#
loop_
_entity_poly.entity_id
_entity_poly.type
_entity_poly.pdbx_seq_one_letter_code
_entity_poly.pdbx_strand_id
1 'polypeptide(L)'
;MMTDKEMNTGKWITAAASLLAFMGIGVVDPLLPSIAESIGASHSQVEMLFTAYIFTMAIMMIPIGIVAGKLGDKKLIVIGLFIVTIFALLCGLSDTIGALSIFRAGWGFGNSMFMATAMTMLIALSETPGHAIGIYEASMGLGMAFGPLLGGILGNISWRYPFFATACLIFIAFLLI
;
A
#
# COMPACT_ATOMS: atom_id res chain seq x y z
N MET A 1 -29.29 -6.83 -3.10
CA MET A 1 -29.07 -6.63 -1.66
C MET A 1 -27.99 -7.64 -1.25
N MET A 2 -26.86 -7.19 -0.72
CA MET A 2 -25.80 -8.10 -0.27
C MET A 2 -26.30 -8.89 0.95
N THR A 3 -25.93 -10.16 1.04
CA THR A 3 -26.22 -10.99 2.23
C THR A 3 -25.28 -10.59 3.37
N ASP A 4 -25.68 -10.83 4.63
CA ASP A 4 -24.84 -10.57 5.81
C ASP A 4 -23.48 -11.28 5.72
N LYS A 5 -23.44 -12.45 5.11
CA LYS A 5 -22.22 -13.19 4.86
C LYS A 5 -21.30 -12.48 3.86
N GLU A 6 -21.85 -11.93 2.78
CA GLU A 6 -21.09 -11.18 1.78
C GLU A 6 -20.55 -9.87 2.34
N MET A 7 -21.35 -9.16 3.14
CA MET A 7 -20.91 -7.95 3.83
C MET A 7 -19.77 -8.23 4.81
N ASN A 8 -19.90 -9.28 5.61
CA ASN A 8 -18.84 -9.67 6.56
C ASN A 8 -17.55 -10.11 5.84
N THR A 9 -17.67 -10.88 4.76
CA THR A 9 -16.51 -11.27 3.94
C THR A 9 -15.83 -10.06 3.32
N GLY A 10 -16.59 -9.15 2.70
CA GLY A 10 -16.06 -7.92 2.11
C GLY A 10 -15.35 -7.02 3.13
N LYS A 11 -15.91 -6.92 4.35
CA LYS A 11 -15.29 -6.18 5.47
C LYS A 11 -13.90 -6.72 5.80
N TRP A 12 -13.77 -8.02 6.01
CA TRP A 12 -12.48 -8.62 6.38
C TRP A 12 -11.46 -8.61 5.25
N ILE A 13 -11.90 -8.75 3.99
CA ILE A 13 -11.02 -8.59 2.82
C ILE A 13 -10.51 -7.15 2.74
N THR A 14 -11.38 -6.15 2.93
CA THR A 14 -10.97 -4.74 2.93
C THR A 14 -10.02 -4.43 4.08
N ALA A 15 -10.25 -4.98 5.27
CA ALA A 15 -9.36 -4.87 6.42
C ALA A 15 -7.98 -5.48 6.14
N ALA A 16 -7.93 -6.67 5.58
CA ALA A 16 -6.68 -7.32 5.18
C ALA A 16 -5.94 -6.52 4.11
N ALA A 17 -6.65 -6.02 3.10
CA ALA A 17 -6.07 -5.14 2.09
C ALA A 17 -5.52 -3.84 2.70
N SER A 18 -6.20 -3.28 3.71
CA SER A 18 -5.71 -2.11 4.46
C SER A 18 -4.40 -2.41 5.20
N LEU A 19 -4.35 -3.55 5.90
CA LEU A 19 -3.12 -4.00 6.57
C LEU A 19 -1.95 -4.10 5.58
N LEU A 20 -2.16 -4.72 4.42
CA LEU A 20 -1.13 -4.89 3.39
C LEU A 20 -0.71 -3.56 2.75
N ALA A 21 -1.65 -2.64 2.54
CA ALA A 21 -1.36 -1.31 2.02
C ALA A 21 -0.50 -0.49 2.99
N PHE A 22 -0.81 -0.52 4.29
CA PHE A 22 0.00 0.11 5.33
C PHE A 22 1.35 -0.56 5.53
N MET A 23 1.42 -1.89 5.43
CA MET A 23 2.67 -2.64 5.46
C MET A 23 3.64 -2.18 4.37
N GLY A 24 3.13 -1.87 3.17
CA GLY A 24 3.92 -1.32 2.06
C GLY A 24 4.56 0.05 2.34
N ILE A 25 4.07 0.80 3.35
CA ILE A 25 4.72 2.04 3.78
C ILE A 25 6.01 1.72 4.54
N GLY A 26 5.90 0.88 5.57
CA GLY A 26 7.01 0.60 6.49
C GLY A 26 8.03 -0.41 5.97
N VAL A 27 7.73 -1.14 4.89
CA VAL A 27 8.61 -2.21 4.38
C VAL A 27 9.95 -1.69 3.87
N VAL A 28 10.03 -0.42 3.47
CA VAL A 28 11.22 0.18 2.84
C VAL A 28 12.24 0.71 3.84
N ASP A 29 11.79 1.14 5.02
CA ASP A 29 12.68 1.76 6.01
C ASP A 29 13.94 0.93 6.34
N PRO A 30 13.83 -0.38 6.67
CA PRO A 30 15.00 -1.20 6.96
C PRO A 30 15.85 -1.51 5.71
N LEU A 31 15.35 -1.22 4.51
CA LEU A 31 16.05 -1.50 3.25
C LEU A 31 16.95 -0.34 2.80
N LEU A 32 16.74 0.87 3.30
CA LEU A 32 17.45 2.08 2.83
C LEU A 32 18.98 1.91 2.83
N PRO A 33 19.62 1.37 3.88
CA PRO A 33 21.08 1.15 3.86
C PRO A 33 21.51 0.16 2.78
N SER A 34 20.82 -0.96 2.65
CA SER A 34 21.12 -2.00 1.64
C SER A 34 20.92 -1.50 0.22
N ILE A 35 19.89 -0.67 -0.01
CA ILE A 35 19.65 -0.02 -1.31
C ILE A 35 20.78 0.96 -1.61
N ALA A 36 21.17 1.82 -0.65
CA ALA A 36 22.26 2.78 -0.81
C ALA A 36 23.55 2.09 -1.23
N GLU A 37 23.92 1.03 -0.54
CA GLU A 37 25.14 0.25 -0.83
C GLU A 37 25.06 -0.44 -2.19
N SER A 38 23.95 -1.10 -2.50
CA SER A 38 23.80 -1.92 -3.72
C SER A 38 23.73 -1.11 -5.01
N ILE A 39 23.15 0.09 -4.96
CA ILE A 39 22.96 0.97 -6.14
C ILE A 39 24.02 2.08 -6.17
N GLY A 40 24.82 2.23 -5.13
CA GLY A 40 25.81 3.32 -5.01
C GLY A 40 25.14 4.70 -4.83
N ALA A 41 23.98 4.74 -4.16
CA ALA A 41 23.23 5.98 -3.93
C ALA A 41 23.63 6.64 -2.60
N SER A 42 23.55 7.98 -2.54
CA SER A 42 23.74 8.73 -1.30
C SER A 42 22.55 8.55 -0.34
N HIS A 43 22.77 8.78 0.96
CA HIS A 43 21.70 8.76 1.97
C HIS A 43 20.51 9.64 1.58
N SER A 44 20.74 10.86 1.13
CA SER A 44 19.69 11.78 0.70
C SER A 44 18.88 11.23 -0.50
N GLN A 45 19.53 10.51 -1.42
CA GLN A 45 18.86 9.91 -2.56
C GLN A 45 17.94 8.75 -2.15
N VAL A 46 18.34 7.93 -1.19
CA VAL A 46 17.46 6.84 -0.71
C VAL A 46 16.31 7.37 0.16
N GLU A 47 16.52 8.43 0.92
CA GLU A 47 15.44 9.10 1.65
C GLU A 47 14.38 9.71 0.72
N MET A 48 14.78 10.14 -0.49
CA MET A 48 13.84 10.59 -1.52
C MET A 48 12.85 9.51 -1.96
N LEU A 49 13.16 8.22 -1.79
CA LEU A 49 12.23 7.13 -2.07
C LEU A 49 10.98 7.21 -1.19
N PHE A 50 11.18 7.53 0.08
CA PHE A 50 10.08 7.72 1.01
C PHE A 50 9.32 9.02 0.71
N THR A 51 10.05 10.10 0.47
CA THR A 51 9.47 11.40 0.10
C THR A 51 8.64 11.32 -1.17
N ALA A 52 9.14 10.71 -2.23
CA ALA A 52 8.43 10.56 -3.50
C ALA A 52 7.11 9.80 -3.34
N TYR A 53 7.12 8.73 -2.53
CA TYR A 53 5.94 7.94 -2.23
C TYR A 53 4.90 8.75 -1.43
N ILE A 54 5.28 9.30 -0.27
CA ILE A 54 4.36 10.02 0.63
C ILE A 54 3.85 11.30 -0.03
N PHE A 55 4.71 12.05 -0.71
CA PHE A 55 4.32 13.29 -1.39
C PHE A 55 3.30 13.03 -2.49
N THR A 56 3.53 12.04 -3.34
CA THR A 56 2.57 11.67 -4.40
C THR A 56 1.25 11.21 -3.78
N MET A 57 1.30 10.36 -2.76
CA MET A 57 0.13 9.87 -2.07
C MET A 57 -0.68 11.03 -1.46
N ALA A 58 -0.03 11.95 -0.75
CA ALA A 58 -0.69 13.07 -0.09
C ALA A 58 -1.38 14.02 -1.08
N ILE A 59 -0.68 14.41 -2.16
CA ILE A 59 -1.25 15.30 -3.17
C ILE A 59 -2.43 14.62 -3.89
N MET A 60 -2.30 13.34 -4.21
CA MET A 60 -3.30 12.63 -4.98
C MET A 60 -4.54 12.25 -4.17
N MET A 61 -4.47 12.19 -2.83
CA MET A 61 -5.64 11.90 -2.00
C MET A 61 -6.81 12.89 -2.21
N ILE A 62 -6.53 14.17 -2.44
CA ILE A 62 -7.56 15.20 -2.64
C ILE A 62 -8.32 14.97 -3.95
N PRO A 63 -7.68 14.94 -5.14
CA PRO A 63 -8.39 14.71 -6.39
C PRO A 63 -9.04 13.32 -6.45
N ILE A 64 -8.41 12.30 -5.87
CA ILE A 64 -8.96 10.94 -5.80
C ILE A 64 -10.21 10.91 -4.92
N GLY A 65 -10.25 11.62 -3.79
CA GLY A 65 -11.46 11.74 -2.96
C GLY A 65 -12.64 12.32 -3.74
N ILE A 66 -12.41 13.30 -4.62
CA ILE A 66 -13.45 13.86 -5.50
C ILE A 66 -13.91 12.81 -6.53
N VAL A 67 -12.99 12.07 -7.10
CA VAL A 67 -13.26 11.01 -8.09
C VAL A 67 -14.01 9.84 -7.46
N ALA A 68 -13.75 9.54 -6.19
CA ALA A 68 -14.42 8.48 -5.43
C ALA A 68 -15.94 8.65 -5.41
N GLY A 69 -16.42 9.90 -5.24
CA GLY A 69 -17.85 10.22 -5.30
C GLY A 69 -18.52 9.91 -6.63
N LYS A 70 -17.75 9.79 -7.73
CA LYS A 70 -18.27 9.49 -9.08
C LYS A 70 -18.10 8.04 -9.50
N LEU A 71 -16.97 7.43 -9.19
CA LEU A 71 -16.62 6.07 -9.62
C LEU A 71 -17.04 4.99 -8.61
N GLY A 72 -17.22 5.36 -7.36
CA GLY A 72 -17.48 4.46 -6.23
C GLY A 72 -16.22 3.83 -5.65
N ASP A 73 -16.27 3.56 -4.35
CA ASP A 73 -15.11 3.12 -3.56
C ASP A 73 -14.50 1.81 -4.06
N LYS A 74 -15.32 0.80 -4.34
CA LYS A 74 -14.84 -0.52 -4.79
C LYS A 74 -13.98 -0.44 -6.04
N LYS A 75 -14.40 0.34 -7.04
CA LYS A 75 -13.63 0.46 -8.30
C LYS A 75 -12.27 1.11 -8.06
N LEU A 76 -12.22 2.16 -7.22
CA LEU A 76 -10.96 2.83 -6.89
C LEU A 76 -10.03 1.95 -6.08
N ILE A 77 -10.56 1.17 -5.13
CA ILE A 77 -9.77 0.18 -4.38
C ILE A 77 -9.13 -0.82 -5.34
N VAL A 78 -9.90 -1.40 -6.25
CA VAL A 78 -9.41 -2.39 -7.23
C VAL A 78 -8.34 -1.78 -8.14
N ILE A 79 -8.58 -0.59 -8.70
CA ILE A 79 -7.61 0.11 -9.54
C ILE A 79 -6.34 0.44 -8.74
N GLY A 80 -6.50 0.95 -7.52
CA GLY A 80 -5.40 1.29 -6.64
C GLY A 80 -4.51 0.09 -6.31
N LEU A 81 -5.09 -1.05 -5.90
CA LEU A 81 -4.35 -2.27 -5.61
C LEU A 81 -3.63 -2.84 -6.85
N PHE A 82 -4.25 -2.75 -8.02
CA PHE A 82 -3.62 -3.15 -9.27
C PHE A 82 -2.39 -2.29 -9.60
N ILE A 83 -2.52 -0.96 -9.50
CA ILE A 83 -1.42 -0.02 -9.70
C ILE A 83 -0.30 -0.29 -8.69
N VAL A 84 -0.63 -0.45 -7.41
CA VAL A 84 0.36 -0.75 -6.36
C VAL A 84 1.10 -2.05 -6.67
N THR A 85 0.41 -3.10 -7.10
CA THR A 85 1.02 -4.38 -7.47
C THR A 85 2.07 -4.19 -8.56
N ILE A 86 1.72 -3.49 -9.65
CA ILE A 86 2.63 -3.22 -10.76
C ILE A 86 3.86 -2.43 -10.30
N PHE A 87 3.65 -1.33 -9.59
CA PHE A 87 4.75 -0.47 -9.17
C PHE A 87 5.62 -1.10 -8.07
N ALA A 88 5.06 -1.94 -7.20
CA ALA A 88 5.85 -2.73 -6.26
C ALA A 88 6.76 -3.74 -6.99
N LEU A 89 6.25 -4.43 -8.02
CA LEU A 89 7.07 -5.29 -8.87
C LEU A 89 8.19 -4.51 -9.57
N LEU A 90 7.88 -3.37 -10.16
CA LEU A 90 8.85 -2.50 -10.83
C LEU A 90 9.92 -1.98 -9.87
N CYS A 91 9.57 -1.68 -8.61
CA CYS A 91 10.54 -1.34 -7.58
C CYS A 91 11.55 -2.48 -7.37
N GLY A 92 11.09 -3.72 -7.25
CA GLY A 92 11.97 -4.89 -7.11
C GLY A 92 12.86 -5.17 -8.34
N LEU A 93 12.44 -4.72 -9.52
CA LEU A 93 13.17 -4.89 -10.79
C LEU A 93 14.09 -3.72 -11.12
N SER A 94 14.07 -2.62 -10.35
CA SER A 94 14.86 -1.44 -10.68
C SER A 94 16.34 -1.60 -10.34
N ASP A 95 17.19 -0.99 -11.17
CA ASP A 95 18.65 -0.98 -11.03
C ASP A 95 19.23 0.40 -10.73
N THR A 96 18.39 1.43 -10.73
CA THR A 96 18.81 2.82 -10.51
C THR A 96 17.91 3.51 -9.49
N ILE A 97 18.50 4.42 -8.71
CA ILE A 97 17.77 5.18 -7.69
C ILE A 97 16.67 6.07 -8.31
N GLY A 98 16.92 6.59 -9.53
CA GLY A 98 15.95 7.41 -10.25
C GLY A 98 14.71 6.61 -10.67
N ALA A 99 14.91 5.41 -11.25
CA ALA A 99 13.81 4.51 -11.61
C ALA A 99 13.02 4.08 -10.36
N LEU A 100 13.73 3.71 -9.28
CA LEU A 100 13.14 3.31 -8.02
C LEU A 100 12.27 4.45 -7.42
N SER A 101 12.75 5.70 -7.48
CA SER A 101 12.01 6.88 -7.01
C SER A 101 10.71 7.11 -7.81
N ILE A 102 10.77 7.00 -9.14
CA ILE A 102 9.60 7.12 -10.01
C ILE A 102 8.59 6.00 -9.70
N PHE A 103 9.06 4.77 -9.54
CA PHE A 103 8.17 3.64 -9.24
C PHE A 103 7.57 3.76 -7.83
N ARG A 104 8.31 4.29 -6.86
CA ARG A 104 7.78 4.62 -5.54
C ARG A 104 6.69 5.71 -5.60
N ALA A 105 6.87 6.74 -6.43
CA ALA A 105 5.82 7.74 -6.68
C ALA A 105 4.57 7.09 -7.31
N GLY A 106 4.72 6.21 -8.30
CA GLY A 106 3.62 5.46 -8.89
C GLY A 106 2.90 4.54 -7.89
N TRP A 107 3.66 3.93 -6.98
CA TRP A 107 3.09 3.16 -5.88
C TRP A 107 2.26 4.06 -4.94
N GLY A 108 2.80 5.24 -4.56
CA GLY A 108 2.08 6.25 -3.77
C GLY A 108 0.78 6.70 -4.43
N PHE A 109 0.78 6.85 -5.76
CA PHE A 109 -0.42 7.15 -6.53
C PHE A 109 -1.48 6.04 -6.39
N GLY A 110 -1.11 4.78 -6.60
CA GLY A 110 -2.04 3.65 -6.41
C GLY A 110 -2.57 3.57 -4.97
N ASN A 111 -1.68 3.79 -3.99
CA ASN A 111 -2.05 3.76 -2.58
C ASN A 111 -2.99 4.90 -2.18
N SER A 112 -2.90 6.08 -2.82
CA SER A 112 -3.84 7.19 -2.58
C SER A 112 -5.28 6.82 -2.95
N MET A 113 -5.48 6.03 -4.01
CA MET A 113 -6.81 5.52 -4.39
C MET A 113 -7.37 4.59 -3.32
N PHE A 114 -6.54 3.68 -2.82
CA PHE A 114 -6.93 2.77 -1.75
C PHE A 114 -7.24 3.52 -0.45
N MET A 115 -6.32 4.37 0.03
CA MET A 115 -6.44 5.09 1.30
C MET A 115 -7.66 6.04 1.33
N ALA A 116 -7.95 6.71 0.20
CA ALA A 116 -9.08 7.65 0.11
C ALA A 116 -10.43 6.94 0.22
N THR A 117 -10.51 5.63 -0.02
CA THR A 117 -11.78 4.90 -0.14
C THR A 117 -11.93 3.72 0.82
N ALA A 118 -10.83 3.22 1.40
CA ALA A 118 -10.86 2.05 2.27
C ALA A 118 -11.70 2.26 3.54
N MET A 119 -11.61 3.45 4.15
CA MET A 119 -12.38 3.79 5.35
C MET A 119 -13.88 3.86 5.04
N THR A 120 -14.28 4.53 3.95
CA THR A 120 -15.69 4.64 3.54
C THR A 120 -16.27 3.27 3.18
N MET A 121 -15.49 2.44 2.52
CA MET A 121 -15.87 1.05 2.24
C MET A 121 -16.07 0.23 3.51
N LEU A 122 -15.18 0.35 4.50
CA LEU A 122 -15.32 -0.34 5.79
C LEU A 122 -16.56 0.14 6.56
N ILE A 123 -16.85 1.45 6.53
CA ILE A 123 -18.06 2.00 7.14
C ILE A 123 -19.32 1.43 6.48
N ALA A 124 -19.34 1.35 5.16
CA ALA A 124 -20.47 0.79 4.41
C ALA A 124 -20.70 -0.72 4.68
N LEU A 125 -19.65 -1.46 5.05
CA LEU A 125 -19.70 -2.90 5.33
C LEU A 125 -19.79 -3.24 6.83
N SER A 126 -19.87 -2.24 7.71
CA SER A 126 -19.89 -2.43 9.16
C SER A 126 -21.21 -1.99 9.76
N GLU A 127 -21.62 -2.62 10.86
CA GLU A 127 -22.85 -2.28 11.57
C GLU A 127 -22.83 -0.88 12.17
N THR A 128 -21.65 -0.44 12.60
CA THR A 128 -21.45 0.90 13.19
C THR A 128 -20.17 1.54 12.67
N PRO A 129 -20.17 2.89 12.49
CA PRO A 129 -18.94 3.59 12.09
C PRO A 129 -17.76 3.39 13.06
N GLY A 130 -18.04 3.33 14.37
CA GLY A 130 -17.00 3.10 15.38
C GLY A 130 -16.29 1.76 15.21
N HIS A 131 -17.03 0.70 14.86
CA HIS A 131 -16.43 -0.62 14.59
C HIS A 131 -15.56 -0.59 13.32
N ALA A 132 -16.01 0.09 12.28
CA ALA A 132 -15.24 0.27 11.05
C ALA A 132 -13.91 1.02 11.29
N ILE A 133 -13.97 2.11 12.04
CA ILE A 133 -12.79 2.90 12.42
C ILE A 133 -11.80 2.03 13.21
N GLY A 134 -12.29 1.28 14.22
CA GLY A 134 -11.44 0.39 15.00
C GLY A 134 -10.73 -0.68 14.15
N ILE A 135 -11.43 -1.28 13.18
CA ILE A 135 -10.83 -2.25 12.24
C ILE A 135 -9.77 -1.57 11.37
N TYR A 136 -10.05 -0.38 10.85
CA TYR A 136 -9.11 0.35 10.00
C TYR A 136 -7.85 0.74 10.77
N GLU A 137 -7.98 1.28 11.97
CA GLU A 137 -6.86 1.65 12.84
C GLU A 137 -6.04 0.44 13.27
N ALA A 138 -6.68 -0.67 13.60
CA ALA A 138 -5.99 -1.93 13.89
C ALA A 138 -5.21 -2.43 12.67
N SER A 139 -5.81 -2.38 11.48
CA SER A 139 -5.14 -2.75 10.22
C SER A 139 -3.95 -1.84 9.93
N MET A 140 -4.07 -0.53 10.18
CA MET A 140 -3.00 0.44 10.05
C MET A 140 -1.85 0.12 11.01
N GLY A 141 -2.14 -0.03 12.30
CA GLY A 141 -1.12 -0.31 13.32
C GLY A 141 -0.38 -1.62 13.05
N LEU A 142 -1.11 -2.69 12.74
CA LEU A 142 -0.53 -3.99 12.40
C LEU A 142 0.29 -3.92 11.10
N GLY A 143 -0.22 -3.24 10.07
CA GLY A 143 0.49 -3.07 8.81
C GLY A 143 1.82 -2.34 9.01
N MET A 144 1.82 -1.23 9.73
CA MET A 144 3.03 -0.47 10.04
C MET A 144 4.03 -1.26 10.92
N ALA A 145 3.56 -2.15 11.78
CA ALA A 145 4.43 -3.01 12.59
C ALA A 145 5.02 -4.17 11.77
N PHE A 146 4.21 -4.81 10.92
CA PHE A 146 4.68 -5.93 10.09
C PHE A 146 5.53 -5.49 8.90
N GLY A 147 5.39 -4.26 8.42
CA GLY A 147 6.17 -3.71 7.31
C GLY A 147 7.68 -3.82 7.55
N PRO A 148 8.23 -3.17 8.59
CA PRO A 148 9.65 -3.24 8.89
C PRO A 148 10.12 -4.65 9.21
N LEU A 149 9.28 -5.49 9.84
CA LEU A 149 9.62 -6.88 10.13
C LEU A 149 9.83 -7.69 8.84
N LEU A 150 8.89 -7.59 7.89
CA LEU A 150 9.01 -8.24 6.58
C LEU A 150 10.18 -7.68 5.79
N GLY A 151 10.37 -6.35 5.80
CA GLY A 151 11.49 -5.66 5.18
C GLY A 151 12.82 -6.13 5.74
N GLY A 152 12.98 -6.22 7.06
CA GLY A 152 14.20 -6.67 7.71
C GLY A 152 14.52 -8.14 7.45
N ILE A 153 13.54 -9.05 7.56
CA ILE A 153 13.76 -10.49 7.36
C ILE A 153 14.15 -10.78 5.90
N LEU A 154 13.38 -10.30 4.94
CA LEU A 154 13.64 -10.57 3.52
C LEU A 154 14.78 -9.70 2.97
N GLY A 155 14.94 -8.48 3.49
CA GLY A 155 15.99 -7.54 3.10
C GLY A 155 17.39 -8.04 3.42
N ASN A 156 17.56 -8.87 4.45
CA ASN A 156 18.83 -9.53 4.75
C ASN A 156 19.30 -10.50 3.65
N ILE A 157 18.39 -11.02 2.84
CA ILE A 157 18.71 -11.89 1.70
C ILE A 157 18.97 -11.03 0.47
N SER A 158 18.04 -10.13 0.17
CA SER A 158 18.13 -9.14 -0.90
C SER A 158 17.11 -8.03 -0.67
N TRP A 159 17.52 -6.77 -0.84
CA TRP A 159 16.64 -5.62 -0.73
C TRP A 159 15.46 -5.63 -1.72
N ARG A 160 15.53 -6.46 -2.76
CA ARG A 160 14.48 -6.64 -3.77
C ARG A 160 13.34 -7.54 -3.32
N TYR A 161 13.62 -8.53 -2.47
CA TYR A 161 12.63 -9.52 -2.04
C TYR A 161 11.44 -8.93 -1.27
N PRO A 162 11.59 -7.95 -0.39
CA PRO A 162 10.47 -7.29 0.25
C PRO A 162 9.50 -6.64 -0.73
N PHE A 163 9.99 -6.07 -1.83
CA PHE A 163 9.15 -5.50 -2.89
C PHE A 163 8.33 -6.58 -3.61
N PHE A 164 8.96 -7.69 -3.97
CA PHE A 164 8.26 -8.81 -4.60
C PHE A 164 7.25 -9.45 -3.66
N ALA A 165 7.59 -9.66 -2.40
CA ALA A 165 6.68 -10.20 -1.40
C ALA A 165 5.46 -9.29 -1.22
N THR A 166 5.67 -7.99 -1.09
CA THR A 166 4.59 -7.00 -0.97
C THR A 166 3.71 -7.00 -2.23
N ALA A 167 4.30 -7.05 -3.43
CA ALA A 167 3.55 -7.12 -4.67
C ALA A 167 2.67 -8.38 -4.73
N CYS A 168 3.19 -9.55 -4.35
CA CYS A 168 2.43 -10.79 -4.30
C CYS A 168 1.26 -10.70 -3.30
N LEU A 169 1.51 -10.19 -2.10
CA LEU A 169 0.47 -10.05 -1.07
C LEU A 169 -0.64 -9.08 -1.50
N ILE A 170 -0.28 -7.94 -2.08
CA ILE A 170 -1.25 -6.95 -2.58
C ILE A 170 -2.01 -7.50 -3.80
N PHE A 171 -1.35 -8.28 -4.65
CA PHE A 171 -2.02 -8.96 -5.76
C PHE A 171 -3.06 -9.97 -5.28
N ILE A 172 -2.76 -10.72 -4.21
CA ILE A 172 -3.75 -11.60 -3.59
C ILE A 172 -4.93 -10.79 -3.06
N ALA A 173 -4.68 -9.66 -2.37
CA ALA A 173 -5.76 -8.78 -1.92
C ALA A 173 -6.60 -8.22 -3.09
N PHE A 174 -5.95 -7.86 -4.20
CA PHE A 174 -6.62 -7.43 -5.44
C PHE A 174 -7.56 -8.51 -6.00
N LEU A 175 -7.15 -9.78 -5.99
CA LEU A 175 -7.98 -10.88 -6.48
C LEU A 175 -9.17 -11.22 -5.58
N LEU A 176 -9.06 -10.91 -4.29
CA LEU A 176 -10.08 -11.24 -3.30
C LEU A 176 -11.17 -10.17 -3.16
N ILE A 177 -10.91 -8.91 -3.52
CA ILE A 177 -11.80 -7.78 -3.32
C ILE A 177 -12.84 -7.64 -4.42
#